data_fc21f42b5b4a66c2e20df3a7da4cbce7
#
_entry.id   fc21f42b5b4a66c2e20df3a7da4cbce7
#
_cell.length_a   1.000
_cell.length_b   1.000
_cell.length_c   1.000
_cell.angle_alpha   90.00
_cell.angle_beta   90.00
_cell.angle_gamma   90.00
#
_symmetry.space_group_name_H-M   'P 1'
#
loop_
_entity.id
_entity.type
_entity.pdbx_description
1 polymer ?
#
loop_
_entity_poly.entity_id
_entity_poly.type
_entity_poly.pdbx_seq_one_letter_code
_entity_poly.pdbx_strand_id
1 'polypeptide(L)'
;MDDCYLSVNFTIKPPHGLEILIAELSHLGFEMFEEKHDRLIAYIKDSDFSDKLFSKVRILNSNEFNIDYQIKQVKNKNWNEEWEKNYNEVDINENCTVRAPFHKSSKKKYDIIIKPEMSFGTGHHETTRLMIDFLFEQNLENKKVCDIGCGTGILSIISEKKGAKSIEAVDIDINCYKNTLDNIKRNNCHKIKIWHSSSDVLVGNFYDVILSNITLNKLKDNFENFKNISNRKTVMILSGFYENDLAIINKMLEKLNFKMLDYKVKNNWVASSYFRM
;
A
#
# COMPACT_ATOMS: atom_id res chain seq x y z
N MET A 1 -8.55 25.00 -3.44
CA MET A 1 -9.92 25.40 -3.07
C MET A 1 -10.68 24.12 -2.89
N ASP A 2 -11.19 23.87 -1.68
CA ASP A 2 -11.94 22.64 -1.43
C ASP A 2 -13.30 22.78 -2.13
N ASP A 3 -13.56 21.91 -3.11
CA ASP A 3 -14.85 21.88 -3.80
C ASP A 3 -15.95 21.51 -2.81
N CYS A 4 -16.85 22.45 -2.46
CA CYS A 4 -18.05 22.17 -1.69
C CYS A 4 -19.05 21.41 -2.55
N TYR A 5 -19.66 20.35 -2.02
CA TYR A 5 -20.68 19.57 -2.69
C TYR A 5 -22.05 19.76 -2.04
N LEU A 6 -23.09 19.68 -2.86
CA LEU A 6 -24.47 19.50 -2.44
C LEU A 6 -24.88 18.06 -2.69
N SER A 7 -25.59 17.46 -1.76
CA SER A 7 -26.30 16.20 -1.96
C SER A 7 -27.78 16.46 -2.14
N VAL A 8 -28.36 15.91 -3.17
CA VAL A 8 -29.79 15.93 -3.41
C VAL A 8 -30.34 14.52 -3.18
N ASN A 9 -31.19 14.40 -2.16
CA ASN A 9 -31.79 13.14 -1.78
C ASN A 9 -33.17 13.04 -2.41
N PHE A 10 -33.32 12.20 -3.41
CA PHE A 10 -34.59 11.94 -4.08
C PHE A 10 -35.27 10.72 -3.50
N THR A 11 -36.59 10.78 -3.38
CA THR A 11 -37.46 9.60 -3.17
C THR A 11 -38.36 9.50 -4.39
N ILE A 12 -38.42 8.33 -5.03
CA ILE A 12 -39.14 8.14 -6.29
C ILE A 12 -40.07 6.93 -6.22
N LYS A 13 -41.30 7.11 -6.72
CA LYS A 13 -42.30 6.06 -6.86
C LYS A 13 -42.98 6.19 -8.22
N PRO A 14 -43.05 5.06 -9.01
CA PRO A 14 -42.45 3.74 -8.75
C PRO A 14 -40.92 3.73 -8.94
N PRO A 15 -40.18 2.74 -8.32
CA PRO A 15 -38.70 2.73 -8.29
C PRO A 15 -37.99 2.64 -9.64
N HIS A 16 -38.63 2.09 -10.66
CA HIS A 16 -38.01 1.99 -12.01
C HIS A 16 -37.69 3.36 -12.65
N GLY A 17 -38.21 4.44 -12.13
CA GLY A 17 -37.82 5.81 -12.54
C GLY A 17 -36.41 6.21 -12.10
N LEU A 18 -35.74 5.46 -11.21
CA LEU A 18 -34.40 5.79 -10.73
C LEU A 18 -33.37 5.86 -11.86
N GLU A 19 -33.37 4.89 -12.78
CA GLU A 19 -32.44 4.85 -13.92
C GLU A 19 -32.63 6.06 -14.84
N ILE A 20 -33.87 6.48 -15.08
CA ILE A 20 -34.19 7.66 -15.88
C ILE A 20 -33.68 8.92 -15.18
N LEU A 21 -33.92 9.04 -13.88
CA LEU A 21 -33.50 10.17 -13.09
C LEU A 21 -31.96 10.30 -13.08
N ILE A 22 -31.24 9.19 -12.88
CA ILE A 22 -29.77 9.16 -12.95
C ILE A 22 -29.27 9.62 -14.31
N ALA A 23 -29.85 9.09 -15.39
CA ALA A 23 -29.44 9.47 -16.74
C ALA A 23 -29.62 10.97 -16.99
N GLU A 24 -30.76 11.56 -16.59
CA GLU A 24 -31.02 12.99 -16.75
C GLU A 24 -30.10 13.86 -15.88
N LEU A 25 -29.88 13.48 -14.63
CA LEU A 25 -29.01 14.22 -13.70
C LEU A 25 -27.54 14.16 -14.12
N SER A 26 -27.06 13.03 -14.66
CA SER A 26 -25.68 12.87 -15.15
C SER A 26 -25.35 13.90 -16.26
N HIS A 27 -26.32 14.26 -17.08
CA HIS A 27 -26.16 15.28 -18.12
C HIS A 27 -26.17 16.74 -17.58
N LEU A 28 -26.49 16.91 -16.31
CA LEU A 28 -26.61 18.23 -15.67
C LEU A 28 -25.47 18.55 -14.69
N GLY A 29 -24.40 17.71 -14.70
CA GLY A 29 -23.21 17.93 -13.88
C GLY A 29 -23.21 17.22 -12.52
N PHE A 30 -24.18 16.34 -12.28
CA PHE A 30 -24.09 15.46 -11.11
C PHE A 30 -23.04 14.37 -11.35
N GLU A 31 -22.08 14.20 -10.42
CA GLU A 31 -20.88 13.39 -10.62
C GLU A 31 -20.93 12.04 -9.89
N MET A 32 -21.72 11.93 -8.81
CA MET A 32 -21.81 10.72 -7.99
C MET A 32 -23.27 10.40 -7.66
N PHE A 33 -23.58 9.09 -7.57
CA PHE A 33 -24.92 8.59 -7.30
C PHE A 33 -24.86 7.42 -6.32
N GLU A 34 -25.73 7.45 -5.30
CA GLU A 34 -25.93 6.36 -4.36
C GLU A 34 -27.40 5.91 -4.45
N GLU A 35 -27.62 4.65 -4.87
CA GLU A 35 -28.95 4.07 -4.98
C GLU A 35 -29.32 3.27 -3.74
N LYS A 36 -30.54 3.45 -3.25
CA LYS A 36 -31.12 2.67 -2.14
C LYS A 36 -32.59 2.43 -2.42
N HIS A 37 -32.90 1.28 -3.00
CA HIS A 37 -34.25 0.78 -3.28
C HIS A 37 -35.20 1.81 -3.95
N ASP A 38 -35.80 2.74 -3.20
CA ASP A 38 -36.71 3.80 -3.67
C ASP A 38 -36.10 5.21 -3.52
N ARG A 39 -34.78 5.31 -3.27
CA ARG A 39 -34.07 6.55 -3.00
C ARG A 39 -32.82 6.67 -3.83
N LEU A 40 -32.55 7.88 -4.25
CA LEU A 40 -31.31 8.28 -4.91
C LEU A 40 -30.67 9.44 -4.17
N ILE A 41 -29.39 9.34 -3.86
CA ILE A 41 -28.61 10.49 -3.43
C ILE A 41 -27.69 10.85 -4.58
N ALA A 42 -27.84 12.04 -5.11
CA ALA A 42 -27.01 12.56 -6.19
C ALA A 42 -26.17 13.75 -5.69
N TYR A 43 -24.92 13.81 -6.12
CA TYR A 43 -23.96 14.82 -5.68
C TYR A 43 -23.54 15.74 -6.83
N ILE A 44 -23.51 17.03 -6.57
CA ILE A 44 -23.09 18.07 -7.52
C ILE A 44 -22.22 19.10 -6.79
N LYS A 45 -21.25 19.68 -7.49
CA LYS A 45 -20.48 20.82 -6.94
C LYS A 45 -21.40 22.00 -6.65
N ASP A 46 -21.20 22.65 -5.52
CA ASP A 46 -21.98 23.82 -5.11
C ASP A 46 -21.89 24.96 -6.15
N SER A 47 -20.71 25.12 -6.78
CA SER A 47 -20.48 26.08 -7.87
C SER A 47 -21.33 25.81 -9.12
N ASP A 48 -21.69 24.56 -9.36
CA ASP A 48 -22.36 24.10 -10.59
C ASP A 48 -23.86 23.92 -10.37
N PHE A 49 -24.30 24.01 -9.12
CA PHE A 49 -25.70 23.87 -8.74
C PHE A 49 -26.49 25.16 -8.94
N SER A 50 -27.70 25.01 -9.47
CA SER A 50 -28.74 26.06 -9.54
C SER A 50 -30.11 25.41 -9.52
N ASP A 51 -31.05 25.97 -8.81
CA ASP A 51 -32.47 25.49 -8.81
C ASP A 51 -33.06 25.38 -10.22
N LYS A 52 -32.54 26.16 -11.18
CA LYS A 52 -32.94 26.09 -12.57
C LYS A 52 -32.54 24.77 -13.25
N LEU A 53 -31.60 24.01 -12.70
CA LEU A 53 -31.22 22.70 -13.24
C LEU A 53 -32.41 21.74 -13.23
N PHE A 54 -33.23 21.76 -12.19
CA PHE A 54 -34.38 20.86 -12.06
C PHE A 54 -35.48 21.14 -13.08
N SER A 55 -35.59 22.34 -13.63
CA SER A 55 -36.51 22.59 -14.74
C SER A 55 -36.16 21.83 -16.03
N LYS A 56 -34.90 21.36 -16.14
CA LYS A 56 -34.39 20.55 -17.27
C LYS A 56 -34.56 19.06 -17.05
N VAL A 57 -34.88 18.62 -15.84
CA VAL A 57 -35.11 17.21 -15.49
C VAL A 57 -36.57 16.86 -15.79
N ARG A 58 -36.80 16.17 -16.89
CA ARG A 58 -38.13 15.89 -17.41
C ARG A 58 -38.96 15.01 -16.50
N ILE A 59 -38.31 13.99 -15.90
CA ILE A 59 -38.96 13.04 -15.00
C ILE A 59 -39.55 13.73 -13.77
N LEU A 60 -39.00 14.84 -13.27
CA LEU A 60 -39.52 15.61 -12.14
C LEU A 60 -40.87 16.27 -12.44
N ASN A 61 -41.18 16.49 -13.73
CA ASN A 61 -42.40 17.09 -14.22
C ASN A 61 -43.37 16.08 -14.84
N SER A 62 -43.06 14.78 -14.74
CA SER A 62 -43.90 13.71 -15.27
C SER A 62 -45.00 13.34 -14.29
N ASN A 63 -46.22 13.16 -14.80
CA ASN A 63 -47.32 12.64 -13.99
C ASN A 63 -47.21 11.14 -13.70
N GLU A 64 -46.24 10.46 -14.26
CA GLU A 64 -46.04 9.01 -14.13
C GLU A 64 -45.27 8.68 -12.84
N PHE A 65 -44.48 9.63 -12.33
CA PHE A 65 -43.66 9.42 -11.16
C PHE A 65 -43.96 10.45 -10.07
N ASN A 66 -44.02 9.98 -8.82
CA ASN A 66 -44.07 10.86 -7.66
C ASN A 66 -42.64 10.98 -7.08
N ILE A 67 -42.06 12.17 -7.23
CA ILE A 67 -40.65 12.43 -6.86
C ILE A 67 -40.60 13.60 -5.90
N ASP A 68 -40.14 13.31 -4.68
CA ASP A 68 -39.77 14.33 -3.70
C ASP A 68 -38.25 14.41 -3.58
N TYR A 69 -37.72 15.60 -3.32
CA TYR A 69 -36.31 15.77 -3.09
C TYR A 69 -35.98 16.75 -1.96
N GLN A 70 -34.82 16.54 -1.36
CA GLN A 70 -34.26 17.42 -0.34
C GLN A 70 -32.79 17.73 -0.68
N ILE A 71 -32.42 18.98 -0.67
CA ILE A 71 -31.04 19.45 -0.89
C ILE A 71 -30.40 19.61 0.47
N LYS A 72 -29.20 19.07 0.62
CA LYS A 72 -28.39 19.24 1.82
C LYS A 72 -26.98 19.65 1.40
N GLN A 73 -26.45 20.65 2.04
CA GLN A 73 -25.03 20.96 1.91
C GLN A 73 -24.24 19.80 2.53
N VAL A 74 -23.39 19.18 1.71
CA VAL A 74 -22.43 18.22 2.23
C VAL A 74 -21.39 19.05 2.95
N LYS A 75 -21.46 19.09 4.28
CA LYS A 75 -20.34 19.64 5.05
C LYS A 75 -19.12 18.87 4.58
N ASN A 76 -18.08 19.58 4.19
CA ASN A 76 -16.80 18.94 3.85
C ASN A 76 -16.44 17.98 4.96
N LYS A 77 -16.82 16.72 4.79
CA LYS A 77 -16.37 15.67 5.65
C LYS A 77 -14.93 15.48 5.19
N ASN A 78 -13.99 15.90 6.00
CA ASN A 78 -12.60 15.64 5.72
C ASN A 78 -12.39 14.11 5.78
N TRP A 79 -12.65 13.45 4.65
CA TRP A 79 -12.51 12.00 4.53
C TRP A 79 -11.10 11.55 4.89
N ASN A 80 -10.10 12.41 4.66
CA ASN A 80 -8.74 12.17 5.08
C ASN A 80 -8.63 12.14 6.60
N GLU A 81 -9.26 13.09 7.30
CA GLU A 81 -9.27 13.12 8.77
C GLU A 81 -9.99 11.90 9.38
N GLU A 82 -11.10 11.49 8.77
CA GLU A 82 -11.83 10.29 9.23
C GLU A 82 -11.04 9.02 8.94
N TRP A 83 -10.41 8.95 7.78
CA TRP A 83 -9.52 7.84 7.44
C TRP A 83 -8.30 7.81 8.37
N GLU A 84 -7.66 8.95 8.66
CA GLU A 84 -6.54 9.05 9.60
C GLU A 84 -6.92 8.58 11.01
N LYS A 85 -8.12 8.92 11.49
CA LYS A 85 -8.65 8.47 12.79
C LYS A 85 -8.85 6.95 12.86
N ASN A 86 -9.17 6.32 11.74
CA ASN A 86 -9.41 4.89 11.65
C ASN A 86 -8.16 4.09 11.24
N TYR A 87 -7.09 4.76 10.82
CA TYR A 87 -5.83 4.12 10.44
C TYR A 87 -4.99 3.89 11.70
N ASN A 88 -4.83 2.62 12.07
CA ASN A 88 -4.14 2.25 13.30
C ASN A 88 -2.63 2.12 13.08
N GLU A 89 -1.85 2.42 14.12
CA GLU A 89 -0.44 2.02 14.18
C GLU A 89 -0.31 0.49 14.26
N VAL A 90 0.84 -0.01 13.85
CA VAL A 90 1.12 -1.45 13.83
C VAL A 90 2.20 -1.76 14.84
N ASP A 91 1.83 -2.42 15.90
CA ASP A 91 2.79 -3.02 16.83
C ASP A 91 3.36 -4.30 16.21
N ILE A 92 4.65 -4.26 15.91
CA ILE A 92 5.37 -5.42 15.37
C ILE A 92 5.79 -6.35 16.51
N ASN A 93 6.51 -5.79 17.49
CA ASN A 93 6.96 -6.51 18.68
C ASN A 93 7.17 -5.50 19.84
N GLU A 94 7.71 -5.96 20.96
CA GLU A 94 7.98 -5.12 22.12
C GLU A 94 8.91 -3.92 21.84
N ASN A 95 9.78 -4.03 20.84
CA ASN A 95 10.80 -3.05 20.49
C ASN A 95 10.46 -2.19 19.27
N CYS A 96 9.45 -2.54 18.48
CA CYS A 96 9.17 -1.90 17.19
C CYS A 96 7.70 -1.59 17.00
N THR A 97 7.43 -0.35 16.62
CA THR A 97 6.12 0.12 16.14
C THR A 97 6.29 0.76 14.77
N VAL A 98 5.36 0.50 13.87
CA VAL A 98 5.23 1.18 12.59
C VAL A 98 3.99 2.06 12.65
N ARG A 99 4.14 3.34 12.36
CA ARG A 99 3.07 4.32 12.45
C ARG A 99 3.05 5.29 11.27
N ALA A 100 1.90 5.89 11.04
CA ALA A 100 1.78 7.00 10.10
C ALA A 100 2.30 8.32 10.70
N PRO A 101 2.63 9.34 9.87
CA PRO A 101 3.11 10.64 10.34
C PRO A 101 2.15 11.37 11.27
N PHE A 102 0.85 11.15 11.15
CA PHE A 102 -0.20 11.77 11.96
C PHE A 102 -0.41 11.09 13.33
N HIS A 103 0.18 9.92 13.57
CA HIS A 103 0.16 9.27 14.87
C HIS A 103 1.16 9.90 15.83
N LYS A 104 0.90 9.79 17.14
CA LYS A 104 1.86 10.16 18.17
C LYS A 104 3.11 9.29 18.07
N SER A 105 4.26 9.85 18.47
CA SER A 105 5.51 9.09 18.52
C SER A 105 5.43 7.95 19.53
N SER A 106 5.96 6.79 19.14
CA SER A 106 6.09 5.64 20.01
C SER A 106 7.30 5.80 20.94
N LYS A 107 7.23 5.20 22.15
CA LYS A 107 8.36 5.12 23.09
C LYS A 107 9.26 3.91 22.82
N LYS A 108 8.93 3.06 21.83
CA LYS A 108 9.71 1.88 21.49
C LYS A 108 11.05 2.26 20.85
N LYS A 109 12.01 1.38 20.96
CA LYS A 109 13.37 1.59 20.43
C LYS A 109 13.36 1.89 18.92
N TYR A 110 12.48 1.22 18.18
CA TYR A 110 12.30 1.40 16.74
C TYR A 110 10.91 1.97 16.47
N ASP A 111 10.82 3.29 16.40
CA ASP A 111 9.64 4.04 16.01
C ASP A 111 9.75 4.36 14.52
N ILE A 112 9.09 3.57 13.68
CA ILE A 112 9.21 3.62 12.22
C ILE A 112 8.03 4.41 11.64
N ILE A 113 8.32 5.49 10.93
CA ILE A 113 7.31 6.35 10.33
C ILE A 113 7.15 5.98 8.85
N ILE A 114 5.98 5.48 8.47
CA ILE A 114 5.63 5.17 7.10
C ILE A 114 4.40 5.99 6.70
N LYS A 115 4.54 6.85 5.70
CA LYS A 115 3.41 7.55 5.10
C LYS A 115 2.61 6.56 4.26
N PRO A 116 1.35 6.29 4.59
CA PRO A 116 0.51 5.40 3.81
C PRO A 116 0.18 6.09 2.48
N GLU A 117 0.51 5.44 1.38
CA GLU A 117 0.19 5.80 0.00
C GLU A 117 -0.20 4.54 -0.77
N MET A 118 -0.33 4.60 -2.09
CA MET A 118 -0.60 3.43 -2.95
C MET A 118 0.62 2.50 -3.12
N SER A 119 1.55 2.49 -2.14
CA SER A 119 2.72 1.64 -2.11
C SER A 119 2.55 0.52 -1.08
N PHE A 120 2.96 -0.69 -1.43
CA PHE A 120 2.92 -1.84 -0.51
C PHE A 120 3.97 -1.69 0.60
N GLY A 121 3.70 -2.25 1.80
CA GLY A 121 4.67 -2.28 2.90
C GLY A 121 4.38 -1.28 4.03
N THR A 122 3.10 -1.06 4.38
CA THR A 122 2.71 -0.21 5.52
C THR A 122 2.84 -0.89 6.88
N GLY A 123 3.24 -2.16 6.92
CA GLY A 123 3.34 -2.96 8.15
C GLY A 123 2.07 -3.75 8.50
N HIS A 124 0.92 -3.46 7.89
CA HIS A 124 -0.33 -4.15 8.20
C HIS A 124 -0.40 -5.57 7.64
N HIS A 125 0.17 -5.78 6.45
CA HIS A 125 0.11 -7.07 5.77
C HIS A 125 1.02 -8.10 6.44
N GLU A 126 0.58 -9.36 6.47
CA GLU A 126 1.27 -10.49 7.11
C GLU A 126 2.69 -10.67 6.59
N THR A 127 2.88 -10.58 5.27
CA THR A 127 4.21 -10.73 4.65
C THR A 127 5.20 -9.69 5.13
N THR A 128 4.78 -8.43 5.28
CA THR A 128 5.63 -7.36 5.81
C THR A 128 6.02 -7.63 7.25
N ARG A 129 5.07 -8.10 8.08
CA ARG A 129 5.36 -8.46 9.48
C ARG A 129 6.34 -9.62 9.57
N LEU A 130 6.11 -10.69 8.81
CA LEU A 130 6.99 -11.86 8.78
C LEU A 130 8.42 -11.49 8.33
N MET A 131 8.55 -10.62 7.31
CA MET A 131 9.86 -10.11 6.88
C MET A 131 10.56 -9.30 7.98
N ILE A 132 9.81 -8.45 8.69
CA ILE A 132 10.34 -7.67 9.80
C ILE A 132 10.77 -8.59 10.96
N ASP A 133 9.99 -9.64 11.27
CA ASP A 133 10.35 -10.62 12.29
C ASP A 133 11.70 -11.27 11.97
N PHE A 134 11.90 -11.71 10.72
CA PHE A 134 13.20 -12.22 10.27
C PHE A 134 14.33 -11.19 10.35
N LEU A 135 14.05 -9.92 9.99
CA LEU A 135 15.04 -8.85 10.13
C LEU A 135 15.47 -8.64 11.58
N PHE A 136 14.55 -8.77 12.55
CA PHE A 136 14.89 -8.63 13.96
C PHE A 136 15.76 -9.78 14.47
N GLU A 137 15.68 -10.96 13.89
CA GLU A 137 16.54 -12.11 14.21
C GLU A 137 17.95 -12.01 13.59
N GLN A 138 18.11 -11.21 12.53
CA GLN A 138 19.42 -11.02 11.89
C GLN A 138 20.28 -10.00 12.64
N ASN A 139 21.59 -10.28 12.72
CA ASN A 139 22.56 -9.24 13.04
C ASN A 139 22.91 -8.45 11.77
N LEU A 140 22.45 -7.20 11.69
CA LEU A 140 22.68 -6.32 10.55
C LEU A 140 23.86 -5.36 10.76
N GLU A 141 24.49 -5.37 11.92
CA GLU A 141 25.61 -4.46 12.21
C GLU A 141 26.73 -4.60 11.15
N ASN A 142 27.07 -3.47 10.53
CA ASN A 142 28.08 -3.39 9.47
C ASN A 142 27.78 -4.20 8.19
N LYS A 143 26.56 -4.67 7.98
CA LYS A 143 26.15 -5.45 6.80
C LYS A 143 25.76 -4.56 5.63
N LYS A 144 26.06 -5.03 4.41
CA LYS A 144 25.50 -4.49 3.17
C LYS A 144 24.19 -5.19 2.86
N VAL A 145 23.14 -4.42 2.71
CA VAL A 145 21.77 -4.93 2.48
C VAL A 145 21.27 -4.46 1.12
N CYS A 146 20.52 -5.30 0.41
CA CYS A 146 19.68 -4.83 -0.67
C CYS A 146 18.21 -5.22 -0.44
N ASP A 147 17.30 -4.38 -0.95
CA ASP A 147 15.84 -4.50 -0.79
C ASP A 147 15.20 -4.38 -2.18
N ILE A 148 14.74 -5.51 -2.72
CA ILE A 148 14.25 -5.62 -4.10
C ILE A 148 12.73 -5.65 -4.10
N GLY A 149 12.12 -4.64 -4.75
CA GLY A 149 10.69 -4.32 -4.63
C GLY A 149 10.39 -3.66 -3.30
N CYS A 150 11.11 -2.56 -2.98
CA CYS A 150 11.12 -1.98 -1.64
C CYS A 150 9.79 -1.33 -1.21
N GLY A 151 8.89 -0.99 -2.16
CA GLY A 151 7.58 -0.42 -1.87
C GLY A 151 7.64 0.88 -1.07
N THR A 152 7.24 0.85 0.20
CA THR A 152 7.36 1.99 1.12
C THR A 152 8.77 2.22 1.66
N GLY A 153 9.70 1.27 1.44
CA GLY A 153 11.05 1.28 1.99
C GLY A 153 11.16 0.82 3.45
N ILE A 154 10.09 0.27 4.02
CA ILE A 154 10.05 -0.12 5.44
C ILE A 154 11.17 -1.07 5.83
N LEU A 155 11.47 -2.11 5.01
CA LEU A 155 12.51 -3.07 5.31
C LEU A 155 13.90 -2.43 5.25
N SER A 156 14.12 -1.57 4.28
CA SER A 156 15.34 -0.75 4.16
C SER A 156 15.55 0.15 5.38
N ILE A 157 14.50 0.86 5.82
CA ILE A 157 14.54 1.76 6.99
C ILE A 157 14.86 0.96 8.25
N ILE A 158 14.19 -0.16 8.49
CA ILE A 158 14.48 -1.02 9.64
C ILE A 158 15.92 -1.55 9.58
N SER A 159 16.40 -1.91 8.39
CA SER A 159 17.77 -2.39 8.22
C SER A 159 18.81 -1.32 8.63
N GLU A 160 18.62 -0.06 8.24
CA GLU A 160 19.48 1.03 8.68
C GLU A 160 19.42 1.25 10.19
N LYS A 161 18.21 1.29 10.76
CA LYS A 161 18.01 1.45 12.21
C LYS A 161 18.64 0.31 13.02
N LYS A 162 18.78 -0.87 12.44
CA LYS A 162 19.48 -2.03 13.03
C LYS A 162 21.00 -2.04 12.77
N GLY A 163 21.58 -0.97 12.22
CA GLY A 163 23.02 -0.81 12.10
C GLY A 163 23.62 -1.25 10.76
N ALA A 164 22.83 -1.50 9.73
CA ALA A 164 23.35 -1.80 8.40
C ALA A 164 24.34 -0.72 7.94
N LYS A 165 25.43 -1.16 7.29
CA LYS A 165 26.50 -0.26 6.79
C LYS A 165 26.02 0.57 5.61
N SER A 166 25.32 -0.07 4.68
CA SER A 166 24.74 0.54 3.49
C SER A 166 23.57 -0.30 3.01
N ILE A 167 22.57 0.37 2.47
CA ILE A 167 21.39 -0.26 1.89
C ILE A 167 21.18 0.24 0.48
N GLU A 168 20.97 -0.66 -0.46
CA GLU A 168 20.52 -0.34 -1.81
C GLU A 168 19.12 -0.89 -2.02
N ALA A 169 18.16 0.00 -2.23
CA ALA A 169 16.76 -0.32 -2.47
C ALA A 169 16.40 -0.10 -3.93
N VAL A 170 15.58 -0.94 -4.51
CA VAL A 170 15.11 -0.79 -5.90
C VAL A 170 13.62 -1.03 -5.99
N ASP A 171 12.94 -0.24 -6.80
CA ASP A 171 11.56 -0.48 -7.21
C ASP A 171 11.35 -0.03 -8.65
N ILE A 172 10.52 -0.75 -9.38
CA ILE A 172 10.16 -0.43 -10.77
C ILE A 172 9.02 0.59 -10.85
N ASP A 173 8.28 0.77 -9.76
CA ASP A 173 7.18 1.72 -9.68
C ASP A 173 7.70 3.07 -9.19
N ILE A 174 7.48 4.11 -9.99
CA ILE A 174 7.88 5.48 -9.66
C ILE A 174 7.19 6.00 -8.39
N ASN A 175 5.99 5.53 -8.06
CA ASN A 175 5.28 5.93 -6.84
C ASN A 175 5.94 5.29 -5.62
N CYS A 176 6.33 4.02 -5.70
CA CYS A 176 7.10 3.34 -4.67
C CYS A 176 8.45 4.03 -4.45
N TYR A 177 9.16 4.36 -5.52
CA TYR A 177 10.41 5.13 -5.45
C TYR A 177 10.25 6.47 -4.70
N LYS A 178 9.21 7.26 -5.06
CA LYS A 178 8.94 8.56 -4.42
C LYS A 178 8.53 8.40 -2.95
N ASN A 179 7.66 7.45 -2.66
CA ASN A 179 7.19 7.17 -1.29
C ASN A 179 8.35 6.71 -0.40
N THR A 180 9.22 5.82 -0.91
CA THR A 180 10.43 5.40 -0.20
C THR A 180 11.35 6.59 0.11
N LEU A 181 11.59 7.49 -0.84
CA LEU A 181 12.40 8.69 -0.60
C LEU A 181 11.84 9.57 0.52
N ASP A 182 10.51 9.77 0.54
CA ASP A 182 9.84 10.54 1.59
C ASP A 182 9.96 9.85 2.95
N ASN A 183 9.73 8.54 3.00
CA ASN A 183 9.84 7.75 4.22
C ASN A 183 11.28 7.70 4.77
N ILE A 184 12.30 7.61 3.92
CA ILE A 184 13.71 7.70 4.29
C ILE A 184 13.98 9.01 5.05
N LYS A 185 13.50 10.14 4.52
CA LYS A 185 13.65 11.46 5.15
C LYS A 185 12.93 11.53 6.49
N ARG A 186 11.68 11.04 6.57
CA ARG A 186 10.87 11.03 7.80
C ARG A 186 11.52 10.24 8.94
N ASN A 187 12.26 9.21 8.60
CA ASN A 187 12.97 8.37 9.55
C ASN A 187 14.41 8.81 9.83
N ASN A 188 14.88 9.93 9.27
CA ASN A 188 16.25 10.39 9.38
C ASN A 188 17.27 9.29 9.01
N CYS A 189 17.03 8.61 7.90
CA CYS A 189 17.92 7.60 7.34
C CYS A 189 18.86 8.24 6.31
N HIS A 190 20.15 7.84 6.32
CA HIS A 190 21.20 8.43 5.50
C HIS A 190 22.07 7.41 4.77
N LYS A 191 21.86 6.12 5.00
CA LYS A 191 22.64 5.02 4.42
C LYS A 191 21.89 4.26 3.35
N ILE A 192 20.66 4.69 3.01
CA ILE A 192 19.80 4.07 2.01
C ILE A 192 19.93 4.81 0.69
N LYS A 193 20.37 4.10 -0.34
CA LYS A 193 20.34 4.55 -1.73
C LYS A 193 19.19 3.84 -2.44
N ILE A 194 18.29 4.60 -3.04
CA ILE A 194 17.17 4.04 -3.79
C ILE A 194 17.32 4.29 -5.28
N TRP A 195 16.87 3.29 -6.07
CA TRP A 195 16.86 3.31 -7.53
C TRP A 195 15.45 3.09 -8.06
N HIS A 196 15.02 3.91 -9.01
CA HIS A 196 13.85 3.63 -9.84
C HIS A 196 14.31 2.74 -11.00
N SER A 197 14.36 1.43 -10.78
CA SER A 197 14.94 0.47 -11.74
C SER A 197 14.52 -0.97 -11.39
N SER A 198 14.82 -1.91 -12.29
CA SER A 198 14.84 -3.35 -11.96
C SER A 198 16.07 -3.69 -11.09
N SER A 199 16.10 -4.92 -10.57
CA SER A 199 17.24 -5.42 -9.77
C SER A 199 18.56 -5.52 -10.55
N ASP A 200 18.53 -5.40 -11.87
CA ASP A 200 19.73 -5.44 -12.72
C ASP A 200 20.75 -4.35 -12.37
N VAL A 201 20.29 -3.21 -11.86
CA VAL A 201 21.17 -2.11 -11.44
C VAL A 201 22.09 -2.51 -10.27
N LEU A 202 21.74 -3.58 -9.54
CA LEU A 202 22.52 -4.09 -8.40
C LEU A 202 23.61 -5.08 -8.82
N VAL A 203 23.57 -5.59 -10.06
CA VAL A 203 24.54 -6.56 -10.58
C VAL A 203 25.94 -5.95 -10.59
N GLY A 204 26.93 -6.71 -10.13
CA GLY A 204 28.30 -6.26 -9.92
C GLY A 204 28.63 -5.87 -8.49
N ASN A 205 27.63 -5.75 -7.62
CA ASN A 205 27.78 -5.59 -6.17
C ASN A 205 27.45 -6.89 -5.45
N PHE A 206 27.99 -7.06 -4.25
CA PHE A 206 27.64 -8.19 -3.37
C PHE A 206 27.07 -7.70 -2.05
N TYR A 207 26.03 -8.38 -1.60
CA TYR A 207 25.30 -8.03 -0.39
C TYR A 207 25.38 -9.16 0.65
N ASP A 208 25.46 -8.78 1.92
CA ASP A 208 25.40 -9.72 3.04
C ASP A 208 23.97 -10.20 3.29
N VAL A 209 22.99 -9.31 3.04
CA VAL A 209 21.57 -9.61 3.21
C VAL A 209 20.80 -9.14 1.98
N ILE A 210 19.96 -10.01 1.43
CA ILE A 210 19.04 -9.73 0.33
C ILE A 210 17.62 -9.84 0.87
N LEU A 211 16.82 -8.79 0.69
CA LEU A 211 15.42 -8.72 1.06
C LEU A 211 14.56 -8.63 -0.20
N SER A 212 13.48 -9.39 -0.24
CA SER A 212 12.49 -9.23 -1.30
C SER A 212 11.11 -9.71 -0.85
N ASN A 213 10.14 -8.80 -0.83
CA ASN A 213 8.74 -9.06 -0.52
C ASN A 213 7.88 -8.72 -1.72
N ILE A 214 7.94 -9.54 -2.75
CA ILE A 214 7.24 -9.35 -4.02
C ILE A 214 6.51 -10.63 -4.42
N THR A 215 5.60 -10.56 -5.39
CA THR A 215 4.81 -11.73 -5.81
C THR A 215 5.68 -12.87 -6.34
N LEU A 216 5.19 -14.11 -6.22
CA LEU A 216 5.88 -15.34 -6.65
C LEU A 216 6.50 -15.25 -8.05
N ASN A 217 5.76 -14.73 -9.03
CA ASN A 217 6.25 -14.63 -10.40
C ASN A 217 7.44 -13.68 -10.49
N LYS A 218 7.36 -12.53 -9.82
CA LYS A 218 8.45 -11.58 -9.75
C LYS A 218 9.68 -12.13 -9.02
N LEU A 219 9.48 -12.93 -7.97
CA LEU A 219 10.58 -13.62 -7.31
C LEU A 219 11.31 -14.56 -8.27
N LYS A 220 10.56 -15.37 -9.04
CA LYS A 220 11.13 -16.30 -10.04
C LYS A 220 11.95 -15.56 -11.10
N ASP A 221 11.46 -14.42 -11.56
CA ASP A 221 12.16 -13.58 -12.55
C ASP A 221 13.50 -13.04 -12.01
N ASN A 222 13.62 -12.87 -10.68
CA ASN A 222 14.79 -12.29 -10.02
C ASN A 222 15.80 -13.33 -9.49
N PHE A 223 15.55 -14.63 -9.56
CA PHE A 223 16.41 -15.64 -8.93
C PHE A 223 17.86 -15.63 -9.46
N GLU A 224 18.06 -15.44 -10.76
CA GLU A 224 19.43 -15.32 -11.31
C GLU A 224 20.11 -14.02 -10.81
N ASN A 225 19.39 -12.92 -10.68
CA ASN A 225 19.92 -11.69 -10.11
C ASN A 225 20.31 -11.90 -8.65
N PHE A 226 19.47 -12.56 -7.84
CA PHE A 226 19.82 -12.89 -6.45
C PHE A 226 21.12 -13.68 -6.34
N LYS A 227 21.34 -14.64 -7.25
CA LYS A 227 22.59 -15.37 -7.35
C LYS A 227 23.77 -14.45 -7.69
N ASN A 228 23.62 -13.58 -8.67
CA ASN A 228 24.68 -12.70 -9.18
C ASN A 228 25.12 -11.63 -8.18
N ILE A 229 24.21 -11.20 -7.27
CA ILE A 229 24.47 -10.17 -6.24
C ILE A 229 24.79 -10.77 -4.87
N SER A 230 24.89 -12.10 -4.76
CA SER A 230 25.18 -12.81 -3.51
C SER A 230 26.56 -13.46 -3.53
N ASN A 231 27.20 -13.58 -2.39
CA ASN A 231 28.42 -14.32 -2.17
C ASN A 231 28.19 -15.46 -1.15
N ARG A 232 29.20 -16.26 -0.87
CA ARG A 232 29.12 -17.23 0.24
C ARG A 232 28.79 -16.50 1.52
N LYS A 233 27.84 -17.03 2.31
CA LYS A 233 27.29 -16.47 3.57
C LYS A 233 26.24 -15.36 3.38
N THR A 234 25.86 -14.98 2.17
CA THR A 234 24.70 -14.12 1.98
C THR A 234 23.45 -14.77 2.55
N VAL A 235 22.72 -14.04 3.38
CA VAL A 235 21.39 -14.41 3.86
C VAL A 235 20.37 -13.76 2.95
N MET A 236 19.39 -14.52 2.49
CA MET A 236 18.29 -14.00 1.69
C MET A 236 16.96 -14.25 2.41
N ILE A 237 16.13 -13.23 2.51
CA ILE A 237 14.81 -13.30 3.15
C ILE A 237 13.77 -12.93 2.10
N LEU A 238 12.84 -13.85 1.84
CA LEU A 238 11.83 -13.74 0.80
C LEU A 238 10.42 -13.86 1.38
N SER A 239 9.48 -13.12 0.80
CA SER A 239 8.05 -13.23 1.07
C SER A 239 7.24 -12.75 -0.16
N GLY A 240 5.89 -12.74 -0.03
CA GLY A 240 4.97 -12.38 -1.11
C GLY A 240 4.40 -13.59 -1.85
N PHE A 241 4.42 -14.77 -1.20
CA PHE A 241 3.89 -16.03 -1.71
C PHE A 241 3.19 -16.82 -0.60
N TYR A 242 2.42 -17.82 -0.99
CA TYR A 242 1.68 -18.69 -0.08
C TYR A 242 2.46 -19.93 0.32
N GLU A 243 2.03 -20.58 1.38
CA GLU A 243 2.65 -21.80 1.91
C GLU A 243 2.77 -22.92 0.85
N ASN A 244 1.76 -23.06 0.00
CA ASN A 244 1.76 -24.05 -1.09
C ASN A 244 2.87 -23.82 -2.13
N ASP A 245 3.40 -22.61 -2.22
CA ASP A 245 4.47 -22.25 -3.18
C ASP A 245 5.87 -22.51 -2.61
N LEU A 246 6.00 -22.70 -1.30
CA LEU A 246 7.29 -22.82 -0.61
C LEU A 246 8.16 -23.94 -1.18
N ALA A 247 7.58 -25.11 -1.45
CA ALA A 247 8.31 -26.25 -1.99
C ALA A 247 8.90 -25.97 -3.39
N ILE A 248 8.16 -25.20 -4.22
CA ILE A 248 8.62 -24.83 -5.57
C ILE A 248 9.77 -23.83 -5.46
N ILE A 249 9.65 -22.82 -4.62
CA ILE A 249 10.70 -21.81 -4.38
C ILE A 249 11.95 -22.48 -3.85
N ASN A 250 11.82 -23.35 -2.85
CA ASN A 250 12.94 -24.05 -2.25
C ASN A 250 13.72 -24.86 -3.30
N LYS A 251 13.03 -25.68 -4.11
CA LYS A 251 13.64 -26.45 -5.19
C LYS A 251 14.38 -25.58 -6.22
N MET A 252 13.86 -24.40 -6.54
CA MET A 252 14.50 -23.47 -7.48
C MET A 252 15.76 -22.84 -6.87
N LEU A 253 15.72 -22.45 -5.61
CA LEU A 253 16.83 -21.81 -4.91
C LEU A 253 17.95 -22.81 -4.58
N GLU A 254 17.63 -24.07 -4.29
CA GLU A 254 18.62 -25.15 -4.14
C GLU A 254 19.50 -25.30 -5.39
N LYS A 255 18.91 -25.20 -6.59
CA LYS A 255 19.67 -25.25 -7.86
C LYS A 255 20.65 -24.08 -8.00
N LEU A 256 20.42 -22.99 -7.29
CA LEU A 256 21.26 -21.80 -7.27
C LEU A 256 22.23 -21.78 -6.08
N ASN A 257 22.39 -22.91 -5.37
CA ASN A 257 23.22 -23.09 -4.19
C ASN A 257 22.75 -22.25 -2.97
N PHE A 258 21.44 -22.05 -2.81
CA PHE A 258 20.86 -21.55 -1.59
C PHE A 258 20.22 -22.70 -0.80
N LYS A 259 20.44 -22.71 0.50
CA LYS A 259 19.83 -23.64 1.44
C LYS A 259 18.86 -22.91 2.34
N MET A 260 17.65 -23.40 2.47
CA MET A 260 16.68 -22.87 3.41
C MET A 260 17.18 -23.01 4.83
N LEU A 261 17.12 -21.94 5.62
CA LEU A 261 17.44 -21.91 7.05
C LEU A 261 16.18 -22.10 7.88
N ASP A 262 15.16 -21.30 7.58
CA ASP A 262 13.91 -21.26 8.34
C ASP A 262 12.78 -20.66 7.51
N TYR A 263 11.53 -20.88 7.92
CA TYR A 263 10.35 -20.22 7.36
C TYR A 263 9.29 -19.97 8.44
N LYS A 264 8.47 -18.96 8.22
CA LYS A 264 7.36 -18.60 9.10
C LYS A 264 6.09 -18.45 8.29
N VAL A 265 4.96 -18.86 8.86
CA VAL A 265 3.64 -18.82 8.23
C VAL A 265 2.67 -17.99 9.07
N LYS A 266 1.89 -17.15 8.41
CA LYS A 266 0.78 -16.43 9.01
C LYS A 266 -0.33 -16.23 7.99
N ASN A 267 -1.54 -16.72 8.29
CA ASN A 267 -2.70 -16.65 7.40
C ASN A 267 -2.37 -17.13 5.96
N ASN A 268 -1.71 -18.30 5.84
CA ASN A 268 -1.21 -18.90 4.61
C ASN A 268 -0.09 -18.12 3.88
N TRP A 269 0.27 -16.92 4.32
CA TRP A 269 1.42 -16.20 3.81
C TRP A 269 2.71 -16.69 4.44
N VAL A 270 3.76 -16.74 3.64
CA VAL A 270 5.07 -17.23 4.07
C VAL A 270 6.12 -16.14 3.96
N ALA A 271 7.03 -16.09 4.93
CA ALA A 271 8.38 -15.59 4.72
C ALA A 271 9.37 -16.72 4.99
N SER A 272 10.44 -16.76 4.22
CA SER A 272 11.49 -17.78 4.34
C SER A 272 12.87 -17.16 4.24
N SER A 273 13.81 -17.73 4.98
CA SER A 273 15.22 -17.33 4.98
C SER A 273 16.10 -18.42 4.37
N TYR A 274 17.06 -17.98 3.60
CA TYR A 274 18.01 -18.84 2.88
C TYR A 274 19.43 -18.37 3.13
N PHE A 275 20.34 -19.30 2.99
CA PHE A 275 21.77 -19.05 3.12
C PHE A 275 22.47 -19.56 1.87
N ARG A 276 23.38 -18.78 1.30
CA ARG A 276 24.16 -19.18 0.15
C ARG A 276 25.38 -20.02 0.57
N MET A 277 25.45 -21.24 0.04
CA MET A 277 26.55 -22.17 0.27
C MET A 277 27.82 -21.81 -0.52
#